data_4f251a1248951ff52fba39a7860f6022
#
_entry.id   4f251a1248951ff52fba39a7860f6022
#
_cell.length_a   1.000
_cell.length_b   1.000
_cell.length_c   1.000
_cell.angle_alpha   90.00
_cell.angle_beta   90.00
_cell.angle_gamma   90.00
#
_symmetry.space_group_name_H-M   'P 1'
#
loop_
_entity.id
_entity.type
_entity.pdbx_description
1 polymer ?
#
loop_
_entity_poly.entity_id
_entity_poly.type
_entity_poly.pdbx_seq_one_letter_code
_entity_poly.pdbx_strand_id
1 'polypeptide(L)'
;MRGYVASTALLEGVAAGDPRAIGRMISRAEAGVAEARAALATIYHRAGAAHVIGITGVPGSGKSTLVARLARLLRERDERVGIVAIDPSSPYSGGAILGDRIRMSDVASDPGIYIRSMATRGATGGMARAALDACDILDVAGYRTIIIETVGVGQDEVEIARASDTTLVVSAPGLGDEIQAIKAGVPEIADIHVVSKCDRSDAQRTLTDLKNMLALGAATTARAEWRVPVVGTSSVSGEGFDELLGAIDAHRAASRDSELGRARRRRIAEFRLHKTAQTLLLESFERAATPAQAALAQRLARREGDPYSLARELVATSIRKEYPHESD
;
A
#
# COMPACT_ATOMS: atom_id res chain seq x y z
N MET A 1 -14.15 9.21 31.59
CA MET A 1 -12.94 8.61 30.99
C MET A 1 -13.29 7.20 30.51
N ARG A 2 -13.31 6.93 29.19
CA ARG A 2 -13.50 5.56 28.70
C ARG A 2 -12.16 4.84 28.92
N GLY A 3 -12.18 3.76 29.74
CA GLY A 3 -10.97 3.02 30.09
C GLY A 3 -10.23 2.47 28.87
N TYR A 4 -8.92 2.31 28.99
CA TYR A 4 -8.10 1.66 27.97
C TYR A 4 -8.59 0.22 27.74
N VAL A 5 -8.83 -0.14 26.47
CA VAL A 5 -9.22 -1.50 26.06
C VAL A 5 -7.99 -2.14 25.43
N ALA A 6 -7.54 -3.29 25.92
CA ALA A 6 -6.41 -4.01 25.36
C ALA A 6 -6.64 -4.41 23.89
N SER A 7 -5.57 -4.48 23.07
CA SER A 7 -5.68 -4.86 21.65
C SER A 7 -6.25 -6.25 21.46
N THR A 8 -5.90 -7.19 22.33
CA THR A 8 -6.44 -8.55 22.32
C THR A 8 -7.96 -8.60 22.54
N ALA A 9 -8.51 -7.68 23.33
CA ALA A 9 -9.95 -7.55 23.54
C ALA A 9 -10.71 -6.96 22.32
N LEU A 10 -10.00 -6.42 21.32
CA LEU A 10 -10.60 -5.95 20.07
C LEU A 10 -10.77 -7.06 19.03
N LEU A 11 -10.14 -8.22 19.21
CA LEU A 11 -10.10 -9.30 18.20
C LEU A 11 -11.50 -9.81 17.82
N GLU A 12 -12.37 -10.02 18.80
CA GLU A 12 -13.74 -10.46 18.54
C GLU A 12 -14.54 -9.38 17.79
N GLY A 13 -14.41 -8.12 18.18
CA GLY A 13 -15.04 -7.01 17.47
C GLY A 13 -14.54 -6.86 16.03
N VAL A 14 -13.23 -7.06 15.78
CA VAL A 14 -12.67 -7.08 14.43
C VAL A 14 -13.28 -8.22 13.62
N ALA A 15 -13.31 -9.44 14.14
CA ALA A 15 -13.88 -10.60 13.46
C ALA A 15 -15.40 -10.47 13.21
N ALA A 16 -16.10 -9.74 14.08
CA ALA A 16 -17.52 -9.41 13.90
C ALA A 16 -17.75 -8.25 12.89
N GLY A 17 -16.69 -7.62 12.39
CA GLY A 17 -16.79 -6.51 11.46
C GLY A 17 -17.20 -5.18 12.13
N ASP A 18 -17.02 -5.02 13.46
CA ASP A 18 -17.32 -3.76 14.15
C ASP A 18 -16.39 -2.64 13.66
N PRO A 19 -16.92 -1.58 13.03
CA PRO A 19 -16.11 -0.49 12.49
C PRO A 19 -15.25 0.23 13.55
N ARG A 20 -15.69 0.23 14.82
CA ARG A 20 -14.94 0.86 15.92
C ARG A 20 -13.74 0.01 16.34
N ALA A 21 -13.92 -1.31 16.42
CA ALA A 21 -12.84 -2.25 16.71
C ALA A 21 -11.79 -2.24 15.59
N ILE A 22 -12.24 -2.30 14.33
CA ILE A 22 -11.40 -2.19 13.13
C ILE A 22 -10.59 -0.89 13.17
N GLY A 23 -11.25 0.26 13.32
CA GLY A 23 -10.59 1.56 13.33
C GLY A 23 -9.56 1.72 14.45
N ARG A 24 -9.85 1.19 15.65
CA ARG A 24 -8.90 1.20 16.77
C ARG A 24 -7.69 0.30 16.50
N MET A 25 -7.91 -0.90 15.97
CA MET A 25 -6.84 -1.85 15.66
C MET A 25 -5.91 -1.27 14.58
N ILE A 26 -6.47 -0.72 13.48
CA ILE A 26 -5.68 -0.06 12.43
C ILE A 26 -4.89 1.13 13.01
N SER A 27 -5.51 1.96 13.86
CA SER A 27 -4.81 3.09 14.48
C SER A 27 -3.62 2.66 15.34
N ARG A 28 -3.72 1.52 16.04
CA ARG A 28 -2.61 0.96 16.84
C ARG A 28 -1.51 0.37 15.96
N ALA A 29 -1.88 -0.31 14.87
CA ALA A 29 -0.93 -0.79 13.88
C ALA A 29 -0.15 0.37 13.24
N GLU A 30 -0.85 1.44 12.85
CA GLU A 30 -0.28 2.67 12.28
C GLU A 30 0.67 3.38 13.26
N ALA A 31 0.29 3.43 14.54
CA ALA A 31 1.11 4.05 15.59
C ALA A 31 2.25 3.14 16.08
N GLY A 32 2.39 1.91 15.59
CA GLY A 32 3.43 0.97 16.02
C GLY A 32 3.34 0.55 17.50
N VAL A 33 2.12 0.54 18.08
CA VAL A 33 1.92 0.25 19.51
C VAL A 33 2.39 -1.16 19.84
N ALA A 34 3.42 -1.29 20.67
CA ALA A 34 4.05 -2.58 20.99
C ALA A 34 3.05 -3.60 21.58
N GLU A 35 2.10 -3.15 22.40
CA GLU A 35 1.05 -3.98 22.98
C GLU A 35 0.13 -4.61 21.92
N ALA A 36 -0.05 -3.96 20.77
CA ALA A 36 -0.89 -4.48 19.69
C ALA A 36 -0.25 -5.66 18.92
N ARG A 37 1.05 -5.89 19.06
CA ARG A 37 1.80 -6.90 18.27
C ARG A 37 1.23 -8.31 18.42
N ALA A 38 0.85 -8.71 19.63
CA ALA A 38 0.23 -10.03 19.87
C ALA A 38 -1.13 -10.18 19.18
N ALA A 39 -1.95 -9.13 19.20
CA ALA A 39 -3.23 -9.12 18.50
C ALA A 39 -3.04 -9.13 16.98
N LEU A 40 -2.09 -8.35 16.45
CA LEU A 40 -1.74 -8.33 15.02
C LEU A 40 -1.20 -9.68 14.54
N ALA A 41 -0.39 -10.37 15.34
CA ALA A 41 0.06 -11.73 15.03
C ALA A 41 -1.13 -12.70 14.93
N THR A 42 -2.10 -12.61 15.84
CA THR A 42 -3.33 -13.42 15.79
C THR A 42 -4.16 -13.12 14.53
N ILE A 43 -4.27 -11.84 14.14
CA ILE A 43 -4.96 -11.42 12.93
C ILE A 43 -4.24 -11.97 11.69
N TYR A 44 -2.92 -11.85 11.61
CA TYR A 44 -2.13 -12.36 10.50
C TYR A 44 -2.37 -13.86 10.23
N HIS A 45 -2.43 -14.67 11.28
CA HIS A 45 -2.71 -16.11 11.14
C HIS A 45 -4.14 -16.44 10.68
N ARG A 46 -5.08 -15.50 10.79
CA ARG A 46 -6.49 -15.68 10.36
C ARG A 46 -6.76 -15.03 9.00
N ALA A 47 -5.92 -14.12 8.56
CA ALA A 47 -6.01 -13.44 7.27
C ALA A 47 -5.53 -14.34 6.12
N GLY A 48 -5.67 -13.88 4.90
CA GLY A 48 -5.18 -14.54 3.67
C GLY A 48 -6.29 -14.98 2.71
N ALA A 49 -7.54 -14.57 2.96
CA ALA A 49 -8.68 -14.86 2.09
C ALA A 49 -9.06 -13.67 1.16
N ALA A 50 -8.72 -12.45 1.55
CA ALA A 50 -8.98 -11.26 0.74
C ALA A 50 -8.07 -11.20 -0.48
N HIS A 51 -8.57 -10.57 -1.55
CA HIS A 51 -7.79 -10.18 -2.72
C HIS A 51 -7.40 -8.71 -2.61
N VAL A 52 -6.11 -8.44 -2.57
CA VAL A 52 -5.58 -7.08 -2.42
C VAL A 52 -5.25 -6.49 -3.79
N ILE A 53 -5.91 -5.39 -4.15
CA ILE A 53 -5.72 -4.66 -5.39
C ILE A 53 -4.95 -3.37 -5.09
N GLY A 54 -3.75 -3.23 -5.62
CA GLY A 54 -2.97 -2.00 -5.55
C GLY A 54 -3.29 -1.10 -6.73
N ILE A 55 -3.61 0.17 -6.47
CA ILE A 55 -3.88 1.16 -7.51
C ILE A 55 -2.87 2.29 -7.39
N THR A 56 -2.09 2.46 -8.44
CA THR A 56 -1.05 3.49 -8.54
C THR A 56 -1.12 4.23 -9.89
N GLY A 57 -0.32 5.25 -10.05
CA GLY A 57 -0.26 6.07 -11.26
C GLY A 57 -0.11 7.55 -10.94
N VAL A 58 0.18 8.36 -11.94
CA VAL A 58 0.50 9.78 -11.80
C VAL A 58 -0.60 10.59 -11.10
N PRO A 59 -0.25 11.67 -10.38
CA PRO A 59 -1.24 12.57 -9.80
C PRO A 59 -2.20 13.10 -10.88
N GLY A 60 -3.49 13.22 -10.53
CA GLY A 60 -4.50 13.70 -11.48
C GLY A 60 -4.97 12.67 -12.51
N SER A 61 -4.46 11.44 -12.53
CA SER A 61 -4.95 10.38 -13.41
C SER A 61 -6.35 9.85 -13.06
N GLY A 62 -6.96 10.30 -11.96
CA GLY A 62 -8.32 9.91 -11.60
C GLY A 62 -8.45 8.64 -10.77
N LYS A 63 -7.37 8.22 -10.08
CA LYS A 63 -7.34 7.01 -9.24
C LYS A 63 -8.48 6.96 -8.23
N SER A 64 -8.65 7.99 -7.40
CA SER A 64 -9.68 8.00 -6.35
C SER A 64 -11.10 7.91 -6.93
N THR A 65 -11.36 8.49 -8.10
CA THR A 65 -12.63 8.37 -8.80
C THR A 65 -12.84 6.95 -9.35
N LEU A 66 -11.77 6.35 -9.88
CA LEU A 66 -11.77 4.96 -10.35
C LEU A 66 -12.03 4.00 -9.18
N VAL A 67 -11.35 4.21 -8.03
CA VAL A 67 -11.55 3.42 -6.79
C VAL A 67 -13.00 3.49 -6.33
N ALA A 68 -13.58 4.70 -6.25
CA ALA A 68 -14.97 4.87 -5.84
C ALA A 68 -15.95 4.14 -6.77
N ARG A 69 -15.73 4.23 -8.09
CA ARG A 69 -16.59 3.53 -9.07
C ARG A 69 -16.41 2.02 -9.00
N LEU A 70 -15.16 1.53 -8.90
CA LEU A 70 -14.85 0.11 -8.75
C LEU A 70 -15.48 -0.46 -7.48
N ALA A 71 -15.37 0.26 -6.35
CA ALA A 71 -15.99 -0.16 -5.09
C ALA A 71 -17.51 -0.31 -5.20
N ARG A 72 -18.21 0.62 -5.89
CA ARG A 72 -19.67 0.50 -6.14
C ARG A 72 -20.01 -0.77 -6.92
N LEU A 73 -19.28 -1.02 -8.02
CA LEU A 73 -19.54 -2.18 -8.86
C LEU A 73 -19.28 -3.50 -8.14
N LEU A 74 -18.25 -3.55 -7.27
CA LEU A 74 -18.03 -4.70 -6.40
C LEU A 74 -19.17 -4.86 -5.36
N ARG A 75 -19.71 -3.75 -4.84
CA ARG A 75 -20.90 -3.78 -3.97
C ARG A 75 -22.16 -4.27 -4.69
N GLU A 76 -22.33 -3.96 -5.97
CA GLU A 76 -23.41 -4.51 -6.80
C GLU A 76 -23.30 -6.05 -6.95
N ARG A 77 -22.11 -6.62 -6.77
CA ARG A 77 -21.85 -8.06 -6.69
C ARG A 77 -21.95 -8.63 -5.26
N ASP A 78 -22.46 -7.83 -4.31
CA ASP A 78 -22.57 -8.15 -2.89
C ASP A 78 -21.22 -8.39 -2.18
N GLU A 79 -20.10 -7.90 -2.74
CA GLU A 79 -18.79 -7.98 -2.12
C GLU A 79 -18.59 -6.85 -1.10
N ARG A 80 -18.07 -7.17 0.08
CA ARG A 80 -17.59 -6.15 1.03
C ARG A 80 -16.21 -5.67 0.64
N VAL A 81 -16.05 -4.33 0.54
CA VAL A 81 -14.83 -3.70 0.02
C VAL A 81 -14.13 -2.86 1.09
N GLY A 82 -12.86 -3.19 1.36
CA GLY A 82 -11.97 -2.34 2.16
C GLY A 82 -11.17 -1.39 1.27
N ILE A 83 -11.04 -0.13 1.66
CA ILE A 83 -10.23 0.85 0.95
C ILE A 83 -9.19 1.42 1.93
N VAL A 84 -7.92 1.27 1.60
CA VAL A 84 -6.78 1.85 2.31
C VAL A 84 -6.17 2.92 1.42
N ALA A 85 -6.46 4.20 1.71
CA ALA A 85 -5.92 5.33 0.98
C ALA A 85 -4.66 5.84 1.70
N ILE A 86 -3.52 5.84 0.99
CA ILE A 86 -2.24 6.30 1.51
C ILE A 86 -1.98 7.70 1.01
N ASP A 87 -2.10 8.67 1.90
CA ASP A 87 -1.89 10.09 1.61
C ASP A 87 -0.52 10.57 2.07
N PRO A 88 0.12 11.52 1.35
CA PRO A 88 1.25 12.23 1.91
C PRO A 88 0.81 12.97 3.17
N SER A 89 1.69 12.98 4.18
CA SER A 89 1.43 13.73 5.41
C SER A 89 1.33 15.23 5.13
N SER A 90 0.33 15.88 5.71
CA SER A 90 0.33 17.33 5.77
C SER A 90 1.55 17.83 6.56
N PRO A 91 2.41 18.70 5.99
CA PRO A 91 3.56 19.24 6.70
C PRO A 91 3.17 20.06 7.96
N TYR A 92 1.91 20.49 8.05
CA TYR A 92 1.41 21.32 9.14
C TYR A 92 0.68 20.54 10.25
N SER A 93 -0.04 19.46 9.90
CA SER A 93 -0.86 18.70 10.85
C SER A 93 -0.35 17.29 11.15
N GLY A 94 0.58 16.77 10.33
CA GLY A 94 1.07 15.39 10.42
C GLY A 94 -0.01 14.32 10.14
N GLY A 95 -1.21 14.73 9.76
CA GLY A 95 -2.33 13.85 9.41
C GLY A 95 -2.53 13.71 7.90
N ALA A 96 -3.33 12.74 7.47
CA ALA A 96 -3.72 12.59 6.08
C ALA A 96 -4.45 13.85 5.57
N ILE A 97 -4.17 14.25 4.34
CA ILE A 97 -4.85 15.38 3.73
C ILE A 97 -6.29 14.95 3.42
N LEU A 98 -7.28 15.65 3.99
CA LEU A 98 -8.72 15.34 3.92
C LEU A 98 -9.31 15.24 2.49
N GLY A 99 -8.52 15.53 1.45
CA GLY A 99 -8.98 15.60 0.06
C GLY A 99 -9.61 14.32 -0.48
N ASP A 100 -9.11 13.13 -0.07
CA ASP A 100 -9.61 11.86 -0.60
C ASP A 100 -10.92 11.42 0.05
N ARG A 101 -11.17 11.74 1.31
CA ARG A 101 -12.47 11.51 1.94
C ARG A 101 -13.61 12.28 1.26
N ILE A 102 -13.34 13.49 0.76
CA ILE A 102 -14.33 14.30 0.04
C ILE A 102 -14.62 13.66 -1.33
N ARG A 103 -13.60 13.11 -2.00
CA ARG A 103 -13.76 12.46 -3.31
C ARG A 103 -14.47 11.10 -3.24
N MET A 104 -14.43 10.45 -2.08
CA MET A 104 -15.09 9.16 -1.82
C MET A 104 -16.33 9.29 -0.94
N SER A 105 -16.85 10.53 -0.73
CA SER A 105 -18.05 10.79 0.09
C SER A 105 -19.25 9.95 -0.31
N ASP A 106 -19.40 9.72 -1.60
CA ASP A 106 -20.53 9.00 -2.18
C ASP A 106 -20.55 7.51 -1.84
N VAL A 107 -19.38 6.90 -1.56
CA VAL A 107 -19.26 5.48 -1.20
C VAL A 107 -19.03 5.28 0.31
N ALA A 108 -18.70 6.34 1.04
CA ALA A 108 -18.44 6.27 2.47
C ALA A 108 -19.70 5.99 3.33
N SER A 109 -20.88 6.14 2.77
CA SER A 109 -22.15 5.84 3.44
C SER A 109 -22.62 4.38 3.28
N ASP A 110 -22.00 3.61 2.38
CA ASP A 110 -22.35 2.19 2.19
C ASP A 110 -21.77 1.35 3.33
N PRO A 111 -22.59 0.61 4.10
CA PRO A 111 -22.11 -0.21 5.22
C PRO A 111 -21.21 -1.39 4.80
N GLY A 112 -21.24 -1.76 3.52
CA GLY A 112 -20.35 -2.78 2.95
C GLY A 112 -18.99 -2.23 2.52
N ILE A 113 -18.75 -0.91 2.63
CA ILE A 113 -17.47 -0.27 2.30
C ILE A 113 -16.83 0.28 3.57
N TYR A 114 -15.57 -0.07 3.79
CA TYR A 114 -14.76 0.51 4.87
C TYR A 114 -13.60 1.33 4.27
N ILE A 115 -13.51 2.60 4.65
CA ILE A 115 -12.45 3.49 4.13
C ILE A 115 -11.53 3.91 5.28
N ARG A 116 -10.23 3.71 5.09
CA ARG A 116 -9.17 4.18 5.97
C ARG A 116 -8.18 5.03 5.21
N SER A 117 -8.08 6.31 5.56
CA SER A 117 -6.98 7.17 5.13
C SER A 117 -5.82 7.04 6.12
N MET A 118 -4.63 6.81 5.61
CA MET A 118 -3.39 6.68 6.36
C MET A 118 -2.39 7.73 5.90
N ALA A 119 -1.64 8.33 6.83
CA ALA A 119 -0.67 9.37 6.52
C ALA A 119 0.76 8.82 6.56
N THR A 120 1.60 9.18 5.58
CA THR A 120 3.00 8.69 5.49
C THR A 120 3.90 9.17 6.63
N ARG A 121 3.57 10.27 7.34
CA ARG A 121 4.25 10.87 8.50
C ARG A 121 5.78 10.92 8.40
N GLY A 122 6.33 10.93 7.18
CA GLY A 122 7.78 10.95 6.95
C GLY A 122 8.53 9.67 7.35
N ALA A 123 7.82 8.63 7.76
CA ALA A 123 8.44 7.36 8.15
C ALA A 123 8.74 6.50 6.92
N THR A 124 10.01 6.48 6.50
CA THR A 124 10.49 5.56 5.48
C THR A 124 10.28 4.11 5.92
N GLY A 125 9.34 3.40 5.26
CA GLY A 125 9.10 1.97 5.48
C GLY A 125 7.99 1.60 6.47
N GLY A 126 7.66 2.45 7.44
CA GLY A 126 6.61 2.17 8.44
C GLY A 126 5.19 2.17 7.87
N MET A 127 4.94 2.96 6.82
CA MET A 127 3.63 3.05 6.18
C MET A 127 3.26 1.78 5.43
N ALA A 128 4.20 1.22 4.64
CA ALA A 128 3.93 -0.02 3.91
C ALA A 128 3.59 -1.18 4.87
N ARG A 129 4.27 -1.28 6.02
CA ARG A 129 3.95 -2.24 7.08
C ARG A 129 2.54 -2.02 7.62
N ALA A 130 2.21 -0.79 8.01
CA ALA A 130 0.90 -0.48 8.59
C ALA A 130 -0.26 -0.67 7.59
N ALA A 131 -0.02 -0.42 6.30
CA ALA A 131 -1.01 -0.68 5.26
C ALA A 131 -1.27 -2.19 5.09
N LEU A 132 -0.22 -3.03 5.13
CA LEU A 132 -0.36 -4.49 5.11
C LEU A 132 -1.09 -5.01 6.36
N ASP A 133 -0.78 -4.48 7.56
CA ASP A 133 -1.51 -4.81 8.78
C ASP A 133 -2.99 -4.38 8.68
N ALA A 134 -3.29 -3.24 8.06
CA ALA A 134 -4.66 -2.80 7.82
C ALA A 134 -5.41 -3.73 6.86
N CYS A 135 -4.74 -4.26 5.82
CA CYS A 135 -5.32 -5.26 4.93
C CYS A 135 -5.69 -6.54 5.69
N ASP A 136 -4.80 -7.06 6.54
CA ASP A 136 -5.09 -8.25 7.33
C ASP A 136 -6.26 -8.02 8.30
N ILE A 137 -6.33 -6.84 8.94
CA ILE A 137 -7.43 -6.47 9.84
C ILE A 137 -8.75 -6.45 9.08
N LEU A 138 -8.77 -5.89 7.87
CA LEU A 138 -9.95 -5.82 7.03
C LEU A 138 -10.36 -7.21 6.51
N ASP A 139 -9.41 -8.06 6.15
CA ASP A 139 -9.68 -9.44 5.71
C ASP A 139 -10.35 -10.24 6.83
N VAL A 140 -9.81 -10.20 8.05
CA VAL A 140 -10.41 -10.87 9.23
C VAL A 140 -11.79 -10.28 9.55
N ALA A 141 -12.02 -9.01 9.27
CA ALA A 141 -13.32 -8.35 9.39
C ALA A 141 -14.32 -8.71 8.27
N GLY A 142 -13.91 -9.57 7.30
CA GLY A 142 -14.77 -10.10 6.25
C GLY A 142 -14.84 -9.26 4.96
N TYR A 143 -13.90 -8.35 4.75
CA TYR A 143 -13.75 -7.64 3.47
C TYR A 143 -12.95 -8.52 2.50
N ARG A 144 -13.60 -8.97 1.41
CA ARG A 144 -13.02 -9.94 0.46
C ARG A 144 -12.23 -9.30 -0.66
N THR A 145 -12.47 -8.03 -0.93
CA THR A 145 -11.69 -7.21 -1.85
C THR A 145 -11.17 -6.00 -1.08
N ILE A 146 -9.86 -5.81 -1.11
CA ILE A 146 -9.20 -4.69 -0.43
C ILE A 146 -8.43 -3.89 -1.47
N ILE A 147 -8.72 -2.60 -1.57
CA ILE A 147 -8.07 -1.69 -2.51
C ILE A 147 -7.09 -0.82 -1.73
N ILE A 148 -5.82 -0.84 -2.13
CA ILE A 148 -4.81 0.10 -1.64
C ILE A 148 -4.60 1.15 -2.73
N GLU A 149 -4.83 2.43 -2.40
CA GLU A 149 -4.59 3.55 -3.29
C GLU A 149 -3.47 4.45 -2.78
N THR A 150 -2.57 4.88 -3.66
CA THR A 150 -1.57 5.93 -3.38
C THR A 150 -1.91 7.24 -4.09
N VAL A 151 -1.40 8.34 -3.55
CA VAL A 151 -1.54 9.67 -4.15
C VAL A 151 -0.65 9.89 -5.38
N GLY A 152 0.23 8.92 -5.72
CA GLY A 152 0.99 8.96 -6.98
C GLY A 152 2.23 9.87 -6.93
N VAL A 153 2.98 9.86 -5.83
CA VAL A 153 4.25 10.59 -5.72
C VAL A 153 5.35 9.69 -5.14
N GLY A 154 6.25 9.20 -5.99
CA GLY A 154 7.52 8.63 -5.57
C GLY A 154 7.55 7.12 -5.32
N GLN A 155 8.36 6.68 -4.34
CA GLN A 155 8.65 5.25 -4.07
C GLN A 155 7.44 4.44 -3.59
N ASP A 156 6.40 5.09 -3.06
CA ASP A 156 5.19 4.44 -2.57
C ASP A 156 4.45 3.68 -3.68
N GLU A 157 4.58 4.12 -4.95
CA GLU A 157 4.01 3.43 -6.12
C GLU A 157 4.58 2.02 -6.31
N VAL A 158 5.88 1.87 -6.19
CA VAL A 158 6.57 0.58 -6.30
C VAL A 158 6.28 -0.31 -5.08
N GLU A 159 6.18 0.29 -3.89
CA GLU A 159 5.87 -0.44 -2.66
C GLU A 159 4.48 -1.06 -2.69
N ILE A 160 3.49 -0.35 -3.22
CA ILE A 160 2.12 -0.88 -3.38
C ILE A 160 2.07 -2.07 -4.33
N ALA A 161 2.77 -1.99 -5.46
CA ALA A 161 2.87 -3.13 -6.35
C ALA A 161 3.46 -4.37 -5.67
N ARG A 162 4.40 -4.17 -4.73
CA ARG A 162 4.99 -5.25 -3.93
C ARG A 162 4.09 -5.76 -2.81
N ALA A 163 3.06 -5.01 -2.45
CA ALA A 163 2.14 -5.27 -1.34
C ALA A 163 0.80 -5.85 -1.80
N SER A 164 0.52 -5.91 -3.10
CA SER A 164 -0.78 -6.30 -3.65
C SER A 164 -0.75 -7.58 -4.49
N ASP A 165 -1.88 -8.28 -4.56
CA ASP A 165 -2.08 -9.47 -5.40
C ASP A 165 -2.25 -9.08 -6.87
N THR A 166 -2.95 -7.98 -7.14
CA THR A 166 -3.12 -7.40 -8.48
C THR A 166 -2.78 -5.92 -8.44
N THR A 167 -1.93 -5.46 -9.35
CA THR A 167 -1.54 -4.06 -9.46
C THR A 167 -2.17 -3.42 -10.70
N LEU A 168 -2.97 -2.36 -10.47
CA LEU A 168 -3.49 -1.48 -11.52
C LEU A 168 -2.60 -0.24 -11.62
N VAL A 169 -2.08 0.04 -12.81
CA VAL A 169 -1.38 1.29 -13.10
C VAL A 169 -2.31 2.17 -13.93
N VAL A 170 -2.65 3.34 -13.38
CA VAL A 170 -3.62 4.25 -13.97
C VAL A 170 -2.93 5.43 -14.64
N SER A 171 -3.19 5.57 -15.93
CA SER A 171 -2.80 6.71 -16.78
C SER A 171 -4.03 7.51 -17.19
N ALA A 172 -3.83 8.76 -17.63
CA ALA A 172 -4.91 9.58 -18.19
C ALA A 172 -4.41 10.43 -19.35
N PRO A 173 -5.22 10.67 -20.39
CA PRO A 173 -4.83 11.44 -21.54
C PRO A 173 -4.37 12.87 -21.18
N GLY A 174 -3.30 13.34 -21.82
CA GLY A 174 -2.82 14.73 -21.72
C GLY A 174 -1.99 15.05 -20.47
N LEU A 175 -1.61 14.06 -19.67
CA LEU A 175 -0.62 14.22 -18.60
C LEU A 175 0.77 13.98 -19.20
N GLY A 176 1.52 15.05 -19.50
CA GLY A 176 2.83 14.98 -20.15
C GLY A 176 3.90 14.15 -19.40
N ASP A 177 3.66 13.87 -18.11
CA ASP A 177 4.51 13.02 -17.27
C ASP A 177 4.34 11.52 -17.53
N GLU A 178 3.37 11.10 -18.37
CA GLU A 178 3.14 9.67 -18.70
C GLU A 178 4.38 9.05 -19.33
N ILE A 179 5.03 9.73 -20.26
CA ILE A 179 6.27 9.26 -20.91
C ILE A 179 7.42 9.17 -19.90
N GLN A 180 7.43 10.00 -18.87
CA GLN A 180 8.43 9.98 -17.81
C GLN A 180 8.16 8.84 -16.80
N ALA A 181 6.90 8.64 -16.40
CA ALA A 181 6.50 7.50 -15.57
C ALA A 181 6.74 6.14 -16.28
N ILE A 182 6.51 6.11 -17.58
CA ILE A 182 6.84 4.96 -18.45
C ILE A 182 8.35 4.69 -18.45
N LYS A 183 9.19 5.72 -18.52
CA LYS A 183 10.66 5.60 -18.46
C LYS A 183 11.19 5.23 -17.07
N ALA A 184 10.43 5.48 -16.02
CA ALA A 184 10.78 5.18 -14.62
C ALA A 184 10.48 3.73 -14.19
N GLY A 185 10.10 2.82 -15.11
CA GLY A 185 9.81 1.41 -14.80
C GLY A 185 8.43 1.15 -14.18
N VAL A 186 7.56 2.17 -14.09
CA VAL A 186 6.19 2.01 -13.55
C VAL A 186 5.34 1.03 -14.36
N PRO A 187 5.46 0.92 -15.71
CA PRO A 187 4.74 -0.08 -16.48
C PRO A 187 5.11 -1.53 -16.17
N GLU A 188 6.35 -1.77 -15.70
CA GLU A 188 6.84 -3.12 -15.41
C GLU A 188 6.20 -3.75 -14.15
N ILE A 189 5.59 -2.91 -13.30
CA ILE A 189 4.91 -3.36 -12.08
C ILE A 189 3.42 -3.65 -12.28
N ALA A 190 2.85 -3.28 -13.44
CA ALA A 190 1.43 -3.43 -13.71
C ALA A 190 1.05 -4.87 -14.04
N ASP A 191 -0.01 -5.36 -13.41
CA ASP A 191 -0.73 -6.55 -13.87
C ASP A 191 -1.85 -6.15 -14.84
N ILE A 192 -2.38 -4.94 -14.72
CA ILE A 192 -3.38 -4.34 -15.62
C ILE A 192 -3.05 -2.85 -15.79
N HIS A 193 -2.99 -2.38 -17.03
CA HIS A 193 -2.96 -0.94 -17.29
C HIS A 193 -4.36 -0.40 -17.49
N VAL A 194 -4.65 0.74 -16.86
CA VAL A 194 -5.92 1.43 -16.98
C VAL A 194 -5.67 2.82 -17.57
N VAL A 195 -6.28 3.12 -18.70
CA VAL A 195 -6.37 4.48 -19.22
C VAL A 195 -7.72 5.06 -18.78
N SER A 196 -7.68 6.00 -17.86
CA SER A 196 -8.86 6.68 -17.34
C SER A 196 -9.30 7.84 -18.25
N LYS A 197 -10.46 8.43 -17.99
CA LYS A 197 -10.99 9.59 -18.73
C LYS A 197 -11.11 9.34 -20.23
N CYS A 198 -11.55 8.14 -20.61
CA CYS A 198 -11.71 7.74 -22.01
C CYS A 198 -12.86 8.46 -22.74
N ASP A 199 -13.63 9.27 -22.03
CA ASP A 199 -14.56 10.27 -22.60
C ASP A 199 -13.85 11.44 -23.30
N ARG A 200 -12.54 11.61 -23.13
CA ARG A 200 -11.74 12.65 -23.79
C ARG A 200 -11.32 12.21 -25.19
N SER A 201 -11.25 13.18 -26.11
CA SER A 201 -10.89 12.93 -27.52
C SER A 201 -9.47 12.41 -27.75
N ASP A 202 -8.55 12.68 -26.81
CA ASP A 202 -7.14 12.26 -26.87
C ASP A 202 -6.87 10.86 -26.27
N ALA A 203 -7.89 10.22 -25.68
CA ALA A 203 -7.76 8.95 -24.99
C ALA A 203 -7.35 7.78 -25.91
N GLN A 204 -7.88 7.75 -27.14
CA GLN A 204 -7.59 6.69 -28.09
C GLN A 204 -6.10 6.65 -28.48
N ARG A 205 -5.46 7.80 -28.54
CA ARG A 205 -4.01 7.91 -28.77
C ARG A 205 -3.23 7.28 -27.61
N THR A 206 -3.55 7.68 -26.38
CA THR A 206 -2.90 7.13 -25.17
C THR A 206 -3.05 5.61 -25.09
N LEU A 207 -4.25 5.07 -25.38
CA LEU A 207 -4.49 3.63 -25.43
C LEU A 207 -3.60 2.92 -26.47
N THR A 208 -3.48 3.50 -27.66
CA THR A 208 -2.68 2.95 -28.75
C THR A 208 -1.20 2.98 -28.42
N ASP A 209 -0.70 4.10 -27.92
CA ASP A 209 0.71 4.28 -27.57
C ASP A 209 1.12 3.30 -26.46
N LEU A 210 0.28 3.13 -25.43
CA LEU A 210 0.53 2.21 -24.32
C LEU A 210 0.50 0.73 -24.79
N LYS A 211 -0.48 0.35 -25.65
CA LYS A 211 -0.52 -1.01 -26.25
C LYS A 211 0.71 -1.32 -27.09
N ASN A 212 1.16 -0.36 -27.91
CA ASN A 212 2.35 -0.51 -28.73
C ASN A 212 3.61 -0.68 -27.88
N MET A 213 3.75 0.12 -26.82
CA MET A 213 4.88 0.04 -25.91
C MET A 213 4.94 -1.32 -25.20
N LEU A 214 3.84 -1.82 -24.68
CA LEU A 214 3.77 -3.13 -24.02
C LEU A 214 4.05 -4.27 -25.00
N ALA A 215 3.61 -4.16 -26.26
CA ALA A 215 3.91 -5.14 -27.29
C ALA A 215 5.41 -5.20 -27.59
N LEU A 216 6.12 -4.07 -27.61
CA LEU A 216 7.58 -4.00 -27.78
C LEU A 216 8.30 -4.63 -26.57
N GLY A 217 7.87 -4.34 -25.35
CA GLY A 217 8.43 -4.92 -24.12
C GLY A 217 8.21 -6.44 -24.03
N ALA A 218 7.04 -6.92 -24.39
CA ALA A 218 6.73 -8.35 -24.39
C ALA A 218 7.58 -9.16 -25.38
N ALA A 219 8.02 -8.56 -26.48
CA ALA A 219 8.92 -9.21 -27.45
C ALA A 219 10.32 -9.48 -26.89
N THR A 220 10.73 -8.75 -25.85
CA THR A 220 12.05 -8.89 -25.20
C THR A 220 12.04 -9.79 -23.97
N THR A 221 10.86 -10.07 -23.37
CA THR A 221 10.71 -10.92 -22.20
C THR A 221 9.92 -12.18 -22.53
N ALA A 222 10.64 -13.28 -22.79
CA ALA A 222 10.08 -14.62 -23.10
C ALA A 222 9.36 -15.30 -21.90
N ARG A 223 8.73 -14.52 -20.99
CA ARG A 223 8.11 -15.01 -19.75
C ARG A 223 6.73 -14.41 -19.54
N ALA A 224 5.74 -14.75 -20.33
CA ALA A 224 4.41 -14.25 -20.05
C ALA A 224 3.40 -15.36 -19.81
N GLU A 225 3.35 -15.91 -18.58
CA GLU A 225 2.17 -16.62 -18.08
C GLU A 225 0.94 -15.69 -18.00
N TRP A 226 1.17 -14.36 -17.93
CA TRP A 226 0.14 -13.33 -17.92
C TRP A 226 0.45 -12.23 -18.93
N ARG A 227 -0.46 -12.04 -19.91
CA ARG A 227 -0.39 -10.90 -20.83
C ARG A 227 -1.11 -9.71 -20.23
N VAL A 228 -0.37 -8.66 -19.90
CA VAL A 228 -0.88 -7.44 -19.29
C VAL A 228 -1.90 -6.74 -20.20
N PRO A 229 -3.19 -6.66 -19.83
CA PRO A 229 -4.19 -5.94 -20.62
C PRO A 229 -4.09 -4.43 -20.43
N VAL A 230 -4.55 -3.68 -21.43
CA VAL A 230 -4.74 -2.23 -21.38
C VAL A 230 -6.23 -1.95 -21.53
N VAL A 231 -6.85 -1.46 -20.47
CA VAL A 231 -8.30 -1.22 -20.40
C VAL A 231 -8.55 0.29 -20.35
N GLY A 232 -9.41 0.79 -21.24
CA GLY A 232 -9.87 2.18 -21.22
C GLY A 232 -11.09 2.31 -20.34
N THR A 233 -11.15 3.32 -19.46
CA THR A 233 -12.31 3.56 -18.58
C THR A 233 -12.74 5.02 -18.58
N SER A 234 -14.05 5.27 -18.45
CA SER A 234 -14.60 6.58 -18.16
C SER A 234 -15.47 6.51 -16.90
N SER A 235 -15.08 7.19 -15.84
CA SER A 235 -15.90 7.28 -14.62
C SER A 235 -17.15 8.15 -14.82
N VAL A 236 -17.20 8.95 -15.88
CA VAL A 236 -18.35 9.79 -16.23
C VAL A 236 -19.45 8.95 -16.89
N SER A 237 -19.10 8.19 -17.94
CA SER A 237 -20.08 7.36 -18.67
C SER A 237 -20.25 5.95 -18.06
N GLY A 238 -19.30 5.47 -17.27
CA GLY A 238 -19.26 4.10 -16.77
C GLY A 238 -18.65 3.10 -17.76
N GLU A 239 -18.25 3.54 -18.94
CA GLU A 239 -17.67 2.71 -19.99
C GLU A 239 -16.36 2.07 -19.55
N GLY A 240 -16.11 0.82 -19.96
CA GLY A 240 -14.90 0.05 -19.74
C GLY A 240 -14.75 -0.57 -18.34
N PHE A 241 -15.66 -0.31 -17.40
CA PHE A 241 -15.55 -0.86 -16.04
C PHE A 241 -15.88 -2.35 -15.97
N ASP A 242 -16.78 -2.86 -16.80
CA ASP A 242 -17.05 -4.30 -16.89
C ASP A 242 -15.84 -5.06 -17.44
N GLU A 243 -15.14 -4.47 -18.43
CA GLU A 243 -13.89 -5.00 -18.97
C GLU A 243 -12.79 -4.99 -17.88
N LEU A 244 -12.68 -3.90 -17.10
CA LEU A 244 -11.73 -3.78 -16.00
C LEU A 244 -12.00 -4.84 -14.91
N LEU A 245 -13.25 -5.01 -14.49
CA LEU A 245 -13.62 -6.05 -13.52
C LEU A 245 -13.31 -7.45 -14.07
N GLY A 246 -13.64 -7.71 -15.34
CA GLY A 246 -13.29 -8.96 -15.99
C GLY A 246 -11.79 -9.23 -16.04
N ALA A 247 -10.97 -8.21 -16.28
CA ALA A 247 -9.51 -8.31 -16.26
C ALA A 247 -8.96 -8.59 -14.85
N ILE A 248 -9.53 -7.97 -13.81
CA ILE A 248 -9.17 -8.22 -12.41
C ILE A 248 -9.52 -9.67 -12.02
N ASP A 249 -10.73 -10.12 -12.35
CA ASP A 249 -11.19 -11.48 -12.08
C ASP A 249 -10.32 -12.52 -12.80
N ALA A 250 -9.97 -12.27 -14.07
CA ALA A 250 -9.09 -13.12 -14.87
C ALA A 250 -7.68 -13.20 -14.27
N HIS A 251 -7.09 -12.07 -13.84
CA HIS A 251 -5.78 -12.05 -13.18
C HIS A 251 -5.83 -12.81 -11.85
N ARG A 252 -6.87 -12.57 -11.03
CA ARG A 252 -7.09 -13.30 -9.77
C ARG A 252 -7.17 -14.80 -9.99
N ALA A 253 -7.91 -15.24 -11.01
CA ALA A 253 -8.03 -16.66 -11.37
C ALA A 253 -6.70 -17.25 -11.86
N ALA A 254 -5.98 -16.54 -12.76
CA ALA A 254 -4.67 -16.95 -13.25
C ALA A 254 -3.61 -17.06 -12.15
N SER A 255 -3.72 -16.23 -11.10
CA SER A 255 -2.76 -16.19 -9.99
C SER A 255 -3.07 -17.20 -8.88
N ARG A 256 -4.30 -17.74 -8.80
CA ARG A 256 -4.77 -18.47 -7.60
C ARG A 256 -3.89 -19.66 -7.25
N ASP A 257 -3.70 -20.60 -8.17
CA ASP A 257 -2.99 -21.87 -7.94
C ASP A 257 -1.78 -22.07 -8.87
N SER A 258 -1.39 -21.02 -9.59
CA SER A 258 -0.30 -21.01 -10.54
C SER A 258 1.07 -20.78 -9.87
N GLU A 259 2.15 -21.06 -10.61
CA GLU A 259 3.51 -20.71 -10.18
C GLU A 259 3.66 -19.18 -10.06
N LEU A 260 3.03 -18.42 -10.97
CA LEU A 260 2.98 -16.97 -10.92
C LEU A 260 2.44 -16.46 -9.58
N GLY A 261 1.31 -17.00 -9.14
CA GLY A 261 0.68 -16.59 -7.86
C GLY A 261 1.50 -17.04 -6.64
N ARG A 262 2.11 -18.24 -6.67
CA ARG A 262 3.02 -18.65 -5.59
C ARG A 262 4.23 -17.74 -5.49
N ALA A 263 4.83 -17.39 -6.62
CA ALA A 263 5.96 -16.46 -6.67
C ALA A 263 5.55 -15.05 -6.21
N ARG A 264 4.33 -14.60 -6.53
CA ARG A 264 3.80 -13.31 -6.07
C ARG A 264 3.64 -13.30 -4.56
N ARG A 265 2.95 -14.28 -3.97
CA ARG A 265 2.77 -14.39 -2.52
C ARG A 265 4.09 -14.44 -1.76
N ARG A 266 5.10 -15.16 -2.30
CA ARG A 266 6.45 -15.18 -1.72
C ARG A 266 7.08 -13.79 -1.73
N ARG A 267 7.02 -13.06 -2.84
CA ARG A 267 7.54 -11.68 -2.94
C ARG A 267 6.85 -10.71 -1.98
N ILE A 268 5.52 -10.82 -1.82
CA ILE A 268 4.77 -10.02 -0.83
C ILE A 268 5.25 -10.34 0.59
N ALA A 269 5.42 -11.62 0.92
CA ALA A 269 5.90 -12.05 2.23
C ALA A 269 7.35 -11.57 2.51
N GLU A 270 8.25 -11.68 1.53
CA GLU A 270 9.63 -11.17 1.61
C GLU A 270 9.64 -9.65 1.81
N PHE A 271 8.84 -8.92 1.05
CA PHE A 271 8.70 -7.46 1.19
C PHE A 271 8.19 -7.08 2.58
N ARG A 272 7.13 -7.76 3.08
CA ARG A 272 6.58 -7.52 4.42
C ARG A 272 7.59 -7.81 5.51
N LEU A 273 8.28 -8.96 5.42
CA LEU A 273 9.33 -9.34 6.39
C LEU A 273 10.43 -8.29 6.44
N HIS A 274 10.91 -7.85 5.27
CA HIS A 274 11.96 -6.83 5.17
C HIS A 274 11.52 -5.49 5.78
N LYS A 275 10.31 -5.01 5.45
CA LYS A 275 9.76 -3.76 6.00
C LYS A 275 9.54 -3.83 7.51
N THR A 276 9.07 -4.96 8.01
CA THR A 276 8.90 -5.18 9.46
C THR A 276 10.24 -5.17 10.17
N ALA A 277 11.24 -5.87 9.63
CA ALA A 277 12.59 -5.89 10.20
C ALA A 277 13.23 -4.48 10.20
N GLN A 278 13.12 -3.73 9.11
CA GLN A 278 13.58 -2.34 9.05
C GLN A 278 12.92 -1.47 10.13
N THR A 279 11.60 -1.59 10.30
CA THR A 279 10.86 -0.83 11.32
C THR A 279 11.35 -1.18 12.74
N LEU A 280 11.49 -2.47 13.04
CA LEU A 280 11.97 -2.93 14.35
C LEU A 280 13.39 -2.45 14.63
N LEU A 281 14.28 -2.49 13.64
CA LEU A 281 15.65 -1.98 13.77
C LEU A 281 15.68 -0.48 14.02
N LEU A 282 14.86 0.31 13.32
CA LEU A 282 14.77 1.75 13.53
C LEU A 282 14.21 2.10 14.91
N GLU A 283 13.11 1.46 15.32
CA GLU A 283 12.53 1.64 16.66
C GLU A 283 13.54 1.30 17.78
N SER A 284 14.32 0.24 17.58
CA SER A 284 15.37 -0.21 18.46
C SER A 284 16.49 0.82 18.55
N PHE A 285 16.95 1.27 17.40
CA PHE A 285 17.98 2.29 17.28
C PHE A 285 17.57 3.61 17.95
N GLU A 286 16.36 4.11 17.70
CA GLU A 286 15.85 5.35 18.27
C GLU A 286 15.78 5.30 19.80
N ARG A 287 15.34 4.17 20.38
CA ARG A 287 15.30 3.97 21.83
C ARG A 287 16.68 3.94 22.47
N ALA A 288 17.65 3.32 21.81
CA ALA A 288 18.98 3.14 22.35
C ALA A 288 19.91 4.37 22.16
N ALA A 289 19.65 5.15 21.09
CA ALA A 289 20.58 6.20 20.64
C ALA A 289 20.56 7.48 21.45
N THR A 290 19.47 7.79 22.14
CA THR A 290 19.25 9.14 22.73
C THR A 290 20.38 9.67 23.61
N PRO A 291 21.00 8.94 24.58
CA PRO A 291 22.11 9.45 25.37
C PRO A 291 23.45 9.51 24.63
N ALA A 292 23.74 8.52 23.81
CA ALA A 292 25.00 8.43 23.06
C ALA A 292 25.00 9.40 21.87
N GLN A 293 23.86 9.63 21.24
CA GLN A 293 23.69 10.49 20.08
C GLN A 293 24.11 11.94 20.37
N ALA A 294 23.73 12.48 21.54
CA ALA A 294 24.08 13.85 21.91
C ALA A 294 25.61 14.05 22.06
N ALA A 295 26.29 13.08 22.65
CA ALA A 295 27.74 13.12 22.82
C ALA A 295 28.47 13.01 21.48
N LEU A 296 28.03 12.08 20.61
CA LEU A 296 28.62 11.90 19.28
C LEU A 296 28.33 13.11 18.36
N ALA A 297 27.15 13.72 18.46
CA ALA A 297 26.81 14.95 17.74
C ALA A 297 27.72 16.12 18.15
N GLN A 298 28.08 16.25 19.45
CA GLN A 298 29.03 17.26 19.92
C GLN A 298 30.44 17.00 19.33
N ARG A 299 30.91 15.74 19.34
CA ARG A 299 32.20 15.38 18.73
C ARG A 299 32.21 15.70 17.23
N LEU A 300 31.11 15.38 16.52
CA LEU A 300 30.98 15.72 15.11
C LEU A 300 31.01 17.22 14.86
N ALA A 301 30.28 18.01 15.67
CA ALA A 301 30.26 19.47 15.57
C ALA A 301 31.65 20.10 15.80
N ARG A 302 32.46 19.50 16.68
CA ARG A 302 33.85 19.92 16.94
C ARG A 302 34.87 19.36 15.94
N ARG A 303 34.42 18.58 14.93
CA ARG A 303 35.26 17.86 13.97
C ARG A 303 36.27 16.89 14.61
N GLU A 304 35.90 16.30 15.75
CA GLU A 304 36.68 15.29 16.49
C GLU A 304 36.46 13.87 15.95
N GLY A 305 35.90 13.74 14.77
CA GLY A 305 35.66 12.52 14.03
C GLY A 305 34.84 12.82 12.76
N ASP A 306 34.84 11.87 11.83
CA ASP A 306 34.05 11.98 10.60
C ASP A 306 32.64 11.38 10.79
N PRO A 307 31.66 11.76 9.94
CA PRO A 307 30.28 11.29 10.06
C PRO A 307 30.14 9.77 10.00
N TYR A 308 30.94 9.08 9.17
CA TYR A 308 30.83 7.63 9.00
C TYR A 308 31.33 6.85 10.20
N SER A 309 32.49 7.26 10.76
CA SER A 309 33.08 6.64 11.95
C SER A 309 32.19 6.81 13.16
N LEU A 310 31.68 8.04 13.39
CA LEU A 310 30.79 8.32 14.51
C LEU A 310 29.41 7.65 14.37
N ALA A 311 28.88 7.54 13.15
CA ALA A 311 27.66 6.80 12.90
C ALA A 311 27.84 5.28 13.17
N ARG A 312 28.96 4.69 12.79
CA ARG A 312 29.29 3.27 13.14
C ARG A 312 29.37 3.06 14.65
N GLU A 313 29.99 3.99 15.39
CA GLU A 313 30.09 3.96 16.85
C GLU A 313 28.68 4.00 17.47
N LEU A 314 27.78 4.87 16.95
CA LEU A 314 26.40 4.99 17.39
C LEU A 314 25.62 3.68 17.15
N VAL A 315 25.70 3.11 15.94
CA VAL A 315 25.04 1.86 15.57
C VAL A 315 25.52 0.71 16.46
N ALA A 316 26.85 0.57 16.62
CA ALA A 316 27.44 -0.49 17.45
C ALA A 316 26.99 -0.40 18.92
N THR A 317 26.88 0.82 19.47
CA THR A 317 26.39 1.06 20.84
C THR A 317 24.91 0.70 20.99
N SER A 318 24.09 0.99 19.98
CA SER A 318 22.66 0.72 19.98
C SER A 318 22.35 -0.76 19.89
N ILE A 319 23.04 -1.50 19.01
CA ILE A 319 22.86 -2.96 18.84
C ILE A 319 23.28 -3.72 20.09
N ARG A 320 24.41 -3.39 20.69
CA ARG A 320 24.91 -4.08 21.91
C ARG A 320 23.98 -3.96 23.11
N LYS A 321 23.22 -2.87 23.23
CA LYS A 321 22.28 -2.68 24.34
C LYS A 321 21.03 -3.55 24.24
N GLU A 322 20.61 -3.86 23.05
CA GLU A 322 19.33 -4.54 22.81
C GLU A 322 19.49 -6.05 22.53
N TYR A 323 20.63 -6.43 22.03
CA TYR A 323 21.03 -7.84 21.85
C TYR A 323 22.36 -8.06 22.61
N PRO A 324 22.33 -8.12 23.96
CA PRO A 324 23.49 -8.59 24.69
C PRO A 324 23.79 -10.01 24.17
N HIS A 325 24.98 -10.21 23.67
CA HIS A 325 25.42 -11.55 23.27
C HIS A 325 25.13 -12.51 24.44
N GLU A 326 24.25 -13.48 24.22
CA GLU A 326 24.28 -14.71 24.97
C GLU A 326 25.65 -15.34 24.63
N SER A 327 26.65 -14.99 25.43
CA SER A 327 27.91 -15.67 25.43
C SER A 327 27.73 -16.91 26.30
N ASP A 328 27.76 -18.07 25.62
CA ASP A 328 27.94 -19.46 26.11
C ASP A 328 26.98 -20.01 27.15
#